data_3acfd6f4a14c5f1d05d7fc166769eaaa
#
_entry.id   3acfd6f4a14c5f1d05d7fc166769eaaa
#
_cell.length_a   1.000
_cell.length_b   1.000
_cell.length_c   1.000
_cell.angle_alpha   90.00
_cell.angle_beta   90.00
_cell.angle_gamma   90.00
#
_symmetry.space_group_name_H-M   'P 1'
#
loop_
_entity.id
_entity.type
_entity.pdbx_description
1 polymer ?
#
loop_
_entity_poly.entity_id
_entity_poly.type
_entity_poly.pdbx_seq_one_letter_code
_entity_poly.pdbx_strand_id
1 'polypeptide(L)'
;LLIAYCPTSKFRAPAELSPLRCPETNNPIEYTDIPRFAPELIDESQVGLWRYAAMLPVVAEGRERITLGEGWTPLIRDVWGDLPVYWKFDALMPTGSYKDRGVSVMVNWLVGLGASTVVDDSSGNAGASLACYAARAKLQACIYVPESAPAPKRAQVAIYGAELVEVPGPRDAAAKAAANASLMVRSIKYASHAWHPAFLLGQMTTAWEIWEQLGRRVPDWFVAPTGHGGSLLGTWRGFQHLQTSGITDKLPRLVAVQAAPYTPLYEAFHNNLDQVIASPRIERISADGIAISRPVRSASLLAALRRSQGTVVAVSDDEVQTYHERLAQRGYFVEPTSATVTIALDRIRELIQPGETVVAVLTGHGLKNPPSVD
;
A
#
# COMPACT_ATOMS: atom_id res chain seq x y z
N LEU A 1 -6.85 21.47 9.41
CA LEU A 1 -5.48 21.35 8.89
C LEU A 1 -4.89 20.03 9.36
N LEU A 2 -4.33 19.24 8.42
CA LEU A 2 -3.64 17.99 8.76
C LEU A 2 -2.43 18.28 9.68
N ILE A 3 -2.26 17.43 10.66
CA ILE A 3 -1.08 17.46 11.54
C ILE A 3 -0.22 16.23 11.28
N ALA A 4 1.05 16.46 11.04
CA ALA A 4 2.07 15.44 11.03
C ALA A 4 2.49 15.10 12.46
N TYR A 5 2.63 13.83 12.77
CA TYR A 5 3.12 13.38 14.08
C TYR A 5 4.02 12.15 13.93
N CYS A 6 4.87 11.95 14.90
CA CYS A 6 5.68 10.74 15.00
C CYS A 6 5.02 9.76 15.99
N PRO A 7 4.71 8.52 15.59
CA PRO A 7 4.08 7.54 16.50
C PRO A 7 4.94 7.14 17.70
N THR A 8 6.25 7.38 17.65
CA THR A 8 7.23 6.94 18.65
C THR A 8 7.89 8.09 19.40
N SER A 9 7.42 9.34 19.22
CA SER A 9 7.93 10.52 19.92
C SER A 9 6.82 11.56 20.13
N LYS A 10 7.19 12.73 20.70
CA LYS A 10 6.25 13.84 20.87
C LYS A 10 6.21 14.81 19.69
N PHE A 11 6.97 14.55 18.63
CA PHE A 11 7.03 15.44 17.46
C PHE A 11 5.64 15.61 16.83
N ARG A 12 5.26 16.87 16.64
CA ARG A 12 4.07 17.30 15.87
C ARG A 12 4.40 18.58 15.10
N ALA A 13 3.86 18.70 13.90
CA ALA A 13 3.99 19.89 13.04
C ALA A 13 2.82 19.98 12.05
N PRO A 14 2.53 21.15 11.47
CA PRO A 14 1.66 21.23 10.30
C PRO A 14 2.17 20.30 9.19
N ALA A 15 1.25 19.56 8.56
CA ALA A 15 1.62 18.51 7.59
C ALA A 15 2.40 19.06 6.39
N GLU A 16 2.08 20.29 5.96
CA GLU A 16 2.71 20.97 4.83
C GLU A 16 4.18 21.31 5.07
N LEU A 17 4.58 21.44 6.34
CA LEU A 17 5.94 21.80 6.77
C LEU A 17 6.73 20.60 7.29
N SER A 18 6.10 19.43 7.43
CA SER A 18 6.73 18.31 8.08
C SER A 18 7.75 17.60 7.17
N PRO A 19 8.85 17.11 7.71
CA PRO A 19 9.71 16.16 7.03
C PRO A 19 9.01 14.80 6.91
N LEU A 20 9.53 13.90 6.05
CA LEU A 20 9.04 12.53 5.96
C LEU A 20 9.51 11.64 7.12
N ARG A 21 10.56 12.07 7.80
CA ARG A 21 11.19 11.38 8.92
C ARG A 21 11.12 12.25 10.17
N CYS A 22 10.82 11.64 11.28
CA CYS A 22 10.83 12.30 12.58
C CYS A 22 12.23 12.83 12.91
N PRO A 23 12.40 14.13 13.23
CA PRO A 23 13.70 14.69 13.59
C PRO A 23 14.30 14.08 14.86
N GLU A 24 13.45 13.55 15.77
CA GLU A 24 13.88 13.01 17.06
C GLU A 24 14.28 11.53 16.97
N THR A 25 13.59 10.73 16.13
CA THR A 25 13.73 9.27 16.13
C THR A 25 14.07 8.68 14.76
N ASN A 26 14.08 9.51 13.72
CA ASN A 26 14.22 9.09 12.31
C ASN A 26 13.14 8.09 11.83
N ASN A 27 12.08 7.88 12.60
CA ASN A 27 10.95 7.05 12.21
C ASN A 27 10.03 7.78 11.21
N PRO A 28 9.22 7.05 10.41
CA PRO A 28 8.31 7.68 9.47
C PRO A 28 7.22 8.48 10.19
N ILE A 29 6.93 9.65 9.63
CA ILE A 29 5.84 10.52 10.07
C ILE A 29 4.50 9.94 9.60
N GLU A 30 3.44 10.22 10.35
CA GLU A 30 2.05 9.94 9.99
C GLU A 30 1.20 11.21 10.07
N TYR A 31 0.03 11.22 9.41
CA TYR A 31 -0.91 12.33 9.46
C TYR A 31 -2.10 12.00 10.36
N THR A 32 -2.57 13.01 11.08
CA THR A 32 -3.76 12.98 11.92
C THR A 32 -4.62 14.21 11.66
N ASP A 33 -5.70 14.36 12.42
CA ASP A 33 -6.69 15.44 12.28
C ASP A 33 -7.37 15.42 10.91
N ILE A 34 -7.58 14.19 10.39
CA ILE A 34 -8.37 13.92 9.19
C ILE A 34 -9.83 14.26 9.52
N PRO A 35 -10.58 14.94 8.62
CA PRO A 35 -12.01 15.17 8.81
C PRO A 35 -12.75 13.89 9.15
N ARG A 36 -13.66 13.97 10.14
CA ARG A 36 -14.47 12.83 10.57
C ARG A 36 -15.13 12.16 9.38
N PHE A 37 -15.17 10.82 9.36
CA PHE A 37 -15.92 10.10 8.36
C PHE A 37 -17.43 10.36 8.54
N ALA A 38 -18.06 10.79 7.47
CA ALA A 38 -19.48 11.15 7.45
C ALA A 38 -20.13 10.51 6.22
N PRO A 39 -20.95 9.47 6.39
CA PRO A 39 -21.59 8.76 5.27
C PRO A 39 -22.43 9.68 4.37
N GLU A 40 -23.01 10.74 4.91
CA GLU A 40 -23.80 11.74 4.21
C GLU A 40 -22.98 12.64 3.28
N LEU A 41 -21.64 12.64 3.43
CA LEU A 41 -20.70 13.38 2.58
C LEU A 41 -20.08 12.51 1.49
N ILE A 42 -20.48 11.25 1.38
CA ILE A 42 -20.05 10.38 0.27
C ILE A 42 -20.71 10.88 -1.01
N ASP A 43 -19.90 11.28 -1.98
CA ASP A 43 -20.38 11.70 -3.29
C ASP A 43 -20.47 10.49 -4.24
N GLU A 44 -21.64 9.86 -4.27
CA GLU A 44 -21.89 8.67 -5.10
C GLU A 44 -21.83 8.96 -6.61
N SER A 45 -21.86 10.22 -7.02
CA SER A 45 -21.71 10.63 -8.43
C SER A 45 -20.25 10.52 -8.91
N GLN A 46 -19.28 10.52 -7.98
CA GLN A 46 -17.87 10.39 -8.29
C GLN A 46 -17.46 8.93 -8.46
N VAL A 47 -16.67 8.68 -9.48
CA VAL A 47 -16.05 7.37 -9.71
C VAL A 47 -14.81 7.23 -8.81
N GLY A 48 -14.57 6.02 -8.30
CA GLY A 48 -13.36 5.70 -7.57
C GLY A 48 -13.31 6.26 -6.15
N LEU A 49 -12.08 6.42 -5.65
CA LEU A 49 -11.84 6.82 -4.26
C LEU A 49 -12.24 8.28 -3.96
N TRP A 50 -12.36 9.11 -4.99
CA TRP A 50 -12.68 10.52 -4.81
C TRP A 50 -14.14 10.77 -4.41
N ARG A 51 -14.96 9.73 -4.38
CA ARG A 51 -16.28 9.78 -3.71
C ARG A 51 -16.17 10.13 -2.22
N TYR A 52 -14.98 9.89 -1.62
CA TYR A 52 -14.65 10.22 -0.24
C TYR A 52 -13.85 11.53 -0.09
N ALA A 53 -13.89 12.40 -1.09
CA ALA A 53 -13.07 13.63 -1.11
C ALA A 53 -13.26 14.51 0.12
N ALA A 54 -14.47 14.57 0.68
CA ALA A 54 -14.75 15.33 1.91
C ALA A 54 -13.94 14.85 3.13
N MET A 55 -13.52 13.59 3.14
CA MET A 55 -12.69 12.97 4.17
C MET A 55 -11.19 12.92 3.79
N LEU A 56 -10.82 13.45 2.61
CA LEU A 56 -9.45 13.47 2.09
C LEU A 56 -8.97 14.92 1.88
N PRO A 57 -8.49 15.62 2.91
CA PRO A 57 -8.17 17.04 2.84
C PRO A 57 -6.81 17.30 2.17
N VAL A 58 -6.62 16.78 0.97
CA VAL A 58 -5.33 16.80 0.22
C VAL A 58 -5.39 17.63 -1.05
N VAL A 59 -6.56 18.00 -1.52
CA VAL A 59 -6.73 18.86 -2.70
C VAL A 59 -7.02 20.27 -2.23
N ALA A 60 -6.20 21.23 -2.68
CA ALA A 60 -6.45 22.65 -2.37
C ALA A 60 -7.77 23.11 -3.00
N GLU A 61 -8.48 23.97 -2.30
CA GLU A 61 -9.73 24.55 -2.78
C GLU A 61 -9.54 25.21 -4.16
N GLY A 62 -10.49 24.98 -5.07
CA GLY A 62 -10.45 25.51 -6.43
C GLY A 62 -9.50 24.80 -7.40
N ARG A 63 -8.81 23.74 -6.99
CA ARG A 63 -7.97 22.93 -7.88
C ARG A 63 -8.71 21.71 -8.41
N GLU A 64 -8.49 21.40 -9.70
CA GLU A 64 -8.94 20.16 -10.31
C GLU A 64 -8.18 18.97 -9.69
N ARG A 65 -8.90 17.88 -9.42
CA ARG A 65 -8.34 16.65 -8.89
C ARG A 65 -7.57 15.90 -9.99
N ILE A 66 -6.41 15.43 -9.62
CA ILE A 66 -5.61 14.54 -10.46
C ILE A 66 -6.10 13.12 -10.21
N THR A 67 -6.82 12.58 -11.16
CA THR A 67 -7.43 11.24 -11.06
C THR A 67 -7.47 10.54 -12.41
N LEU A 68 -7.50 9.22 -12.38
CA LEU A 68 -7.73 8.30 -13.50
C LEU A 68 -8.91 7.35 -13.19
N GLY A 69 -9.73 7.69 -12.19
CA GLY A 69 -10.87 6.86 -11.74
C GLY A 69 -10.47 5.71 -10.82
N GLU A 70 -9.30 5.80 -10.19
CA GLU A 70 -8.79 4.79 -9.24
C GLU A 70 -9.70 4.63 -8.03
N GLY A 71 -9.76 3.42 -7.48
CA GLY A 71 -10.64 3.07 -6.37
C GLY A 71 -11.97 2.48 -6.81
N TRP A 72 -12.85 2.26 -5.85
CA TRP A 72 -14.14 1.56 -6.03
C TRP A 72 -13.99 0.22 -6.79
N THR A 73 -12.88 -0.48 -6.47
CA THR A 73 -12.59 -1.77 -7.10
C THR A 73 -13.60 -2.84 -6.68
N PRO A 74 -13.84 -3.85 -7.51
CA PRO A 74 -14.79 -4.91 -7.17
C PRO A 74 -14.47 -5.59 -5.84
N LEU A 75 -15.52 -5.89 -5.08
CA LEU A 75 -15.50 -6.79 -3.92
C LEU A 75 -16.25 -8.06 -4.33
N ILE A 76 -15.51 -9.09 -4.76
CA ILE A 76 -16.06 -10.29 -5.38
C ILE A 76 -16.25 -11.36 -4.31
N ARG A 77 -17.51 -11.81 -4.11
CA ARG A 77 -17.79 -12.96 -3.25
C ARG A 77 -17.42 -14.27 -3.95
N ASP A 78 -16.66 -15.10 -3.27
CA ASP A 78 -16.19 -16.39 -3.76
C ASP A 78 -16.08 -17.40 -2.60
N VAL A 79 -15.60 -18.61 -2.89
CA VAL A 79 -15.27 -19.65 -1.92
C VAL A 79 -13.87 -20.16 -2.20
N TRP A 80 -12.97 -20.06 -1.23
CA TRP A 80 -11.63 -20.66 -1.31
C TRP A 80 -11.58 -21.95 -0.50
N GLY A 81 -11.44 -23.10 -1.17
CA GLY A 81 -11.70 -24.40 -0.54
C GLY A 81 -13.16 -24.50 -0.11
N ASP A 82 -13.39 -24.49 1.19
CA ASP A 82 -14.73 -24.42 1.82
C ASP A 82 -15.00 -23.08 2.53
N LEU A 83 -14.04 -22.14 2.48
CA LEU A 83 -14.09 -20.85 3.16
C LEU A 83 -14.76 -19.79 2.29
N PRO A 84 -15.90 -19.21 2.69
CA PRO A 84 -16.43 -18.01 2.05
C PRO A 84 -15.47 -16.84 2.19
N VAL A 85 -15.13 -16.19 1.09
CA VAL A 85 -14.17 -15.08 1.04
C VAL A 85 -14.67 -13.98 0.11
N TYR A 86 -14.26 -12.76 0.38
CA TYR A 86 -14.44 -11.64 -0.52
C TYR A 86 -13.07 -11.19 -1.03
N TRP A 87 -12.88 -11.20 -2.35
CA TRP A 87 -11.69 -10.66 -2.99
C TRP A 87 -11.86 -9.16 -3.23
N LYS A 88 -11.07 -8.33 -2.56
CA LYS A 88 -10.93 -6.92 -2.91
C LYS A 88 -9.95 -6.81 -4.07
N PHE A 89 -10.46 -6.56 -5.28
CA PHE A 89 -9.72 -6.75 -6.52
C PHE A 89 -8.99 -5.47 -6.95
N ASP A 90 -8.03 -5.00 -6.16
CA ASP A 90 -7.23 -3.79 -6.41
C ASP A 90 -6.26 -3.94 -7.61
N ALA A 91 -6.09 -5.14 -8.13
CA ALA A 91 -5.36 -5.40 -9.38
C ALA A 91 -5.98 -4.70 -10.61
N LEU A 92 -7.27 -4.29 -10.54
CA LEU A 92 -7.98 -3.59 -11.63
C LEU A 92 -7.83 -2.06 -11.58
N MET A 93 -6.90 -1.55 -10.83
CA MET A 93 -6.55 -0.12 -10.84
C MET A 93 -5.91 0.32 -12.17
N PRO A 94 -5.90 1.62 -12.51
CA PRO A 94 -5.38 2.15 -13.79
C PRO A 94 -3.99 1.67 -14.18
N THR A 95 -3.05 1.56 -13.22
CA THR A 95 -1.70 1.03 -13.50
C THR A 95 -1.56 -0.46 -13.22
N GLY A 96 -2.66 -1.14 -12.87
CA GLY A 96 -2.69 -2.57 -12.55
C GLY A 96 -2.22 -2.89 -11.14
N SER A 97 -2.28 -1.97 -10.18
CA SER A 97 -1.98 -2.27 -8.78
C SER A 97 -2.61 -1.32 -7.76
N TYR A 98 -2.80 -1.80 -6.53
CA TYR A 98 -3.30 -1.04 -5.38
C TYR A 98 -2.52 0.26 -5.08
N LYS A 99 -1.32 0.42 -5.65
CA LYS A 99 -0.48 1.60 -5.44
C LYS A 99 -1.18 2.88 -5.86
N ASP A 100 -2.06 2.80 -6.84
CA ASP A 100 -2.77 3.95 -7.40
C ASP A 100 -3.59 4.70 -6.37
N ARG A 101 -4.20 4.01 -5.39
CA ARG A 101 -4.91 4.67 -4.29
C ARG A 101 -4.04 5.67 -3.55
N GLY A 102 -2.89 5.20 -3.07
CA GLY A 102 -1.98 6.03 -2.30
C GLY A 102 -1.26 7.07 -3.12
N VAL A 103 -0.85 6.71 -4.35
CA VAL A 103 -0.12 7.62 -5.24
C VAL A 103 -1.01 8.75 -5.73
N SER A 104 -2.26 8.48 -6.12
CA SER A 104 -3.21 9.53 -6.52
C SER A 104 -3.34 10.59 -5.43
N VAL A 105 -3.63 10.18 -4.20
CA VAL A 105 -3.78 11.10 -3.06
C VAL A 105 -2.47 11.83 -2.77
N MET A 106 -1.34 11.13 -2.79
CA MET A 106 -0.02 11.73 -2.55
C MET A 106 0.35 12.76 -3.63
N VAL A 107 0.09 12.49 -4.92
CA VAL A 107 0.38 13.43 -6.01
C VAL A 107 -0.48 14.69 -5.88
N ASN A 108 -1.78 14.56 -5.60
CA ASN A 108 -2.65 15.72 -5.32
C ASN A 108 -2.10 16.58 -4.17
N TRP A 109 -1.66 15.96 -3.07
CA TRP A 109 -1.03 16.64 -1.96
C TRP A 109 0.24 17.39 -2.38
N LEU A 110 1.14 16.72 -3.11
CA LEU A 110 2.42 17.30 -3.54
C LEU A 110 2.23 18.47 -4.53
N VAL A 111 1.27 18.37 -5.44
CA VAL A 111 0.89 19.49 -6.33
C VAL A 111 0.38 20.67 -5.50
N GLY A 112 -0.40 20.42 -4.45
CA GLY A 112 -0.83 21.43 -3.48
C GLY A 112 0.33 22.17 -2.83
N LEU A 113 1.45 21.47 -2.60
CA LEU A 113 2.69 22.00 -2.04
C LEU A 113 3.65 22.62 -3.09
N GLY A 114 3.21 22.80 -4.33
CA GLY A 114 4.01 23.42 -5.39
C GLY A 114 5.11 22.50 -5.96
N ALA A 115 4.90 21.18 -5.97
CA ALA A 115 5.80 20.28 -6.65
C ALA A 115 5.83 20.57 -8.15
N SER A 116 7.01 20.60 -8.76
CA SER A 116 7.21 20.55 -10.21
C SER A 116 7.81 19.21 -10.65
N THR A 117 8.51 18.56 -9.75
CA THR A 117 9.16 17.28 -9.99
C THR A 117 8.92 16.36 -8.80
N VAL A 118 8.63 15.10 -9.07
CA VAL A 118 8.51 14.04 -8.06
C VAL A 118 9.58 12.99 -8.29
N VAL A 119 10.16 12.49 -7.20
CA VAL A 119 11.21 11.46 -7.26
C VAL A 119 10.84 10.27 -6.37
N ASP A 120 11.15 9.05 -6.80
CA ASP A 120 11.00 7.81 -6.02
C ASP A 120 12.14 6.83 -6.35
N ASP A 121 12.31 5.81 -5.50
CA ASP A 121 13.33 4.77 -5.65
C ASP A 121 12.74 3.37 -6.02
N SER A 122 11.50 3.34 -6.48
CA SER A 122 10.82 2.09 -6.81
C SER A 122 10.74 1.84 -8.31
N SER A 123 11.43 0.81 -8.80
CA SER A 123 11.27 0.33 -10.18
C SER A 123 10.01 -0.51 -10.42
N GLY A 124 9.28 -0.89 -9.36
CA GLY A 124 8.09 -1.76 -9.42
C GLY A 124 6.78 -0.98 -9.50
N ASN A 125 5.72 -1.57 -8.92
CA ASN A 125 4.36 -1.03 -8.96
C ASN A 125 4.24 0.41 -8.45
N ALA A 126 5.04 0.81 -7.44
CA ALA A 126 4.99 2.18 -6.93
C ALA A 126 5.57 3.19 -7.91
N GLY A 127 6.73 2.91 -8.51
CA GLY A 127 7.31 3.78 -9.53
C GLY A 127 6.45 3.89 -10.78
N ALA A 128 5.86 2.78 -11.24
CA ALA A 128 4.93 2.79 -12.37
C ALA A 128 3.68 3.66 -12.07
N SER A 129 3.11 3.51 -10.88
CA SER A 129 1.98 4.34 -10.44
C SER A 129 2.39 5.82 -10.34
N LEU A 130 3.53 6.13 -9.71
CA LEU A 130 4.00 7.51 -9.60
C LEU A 130 4.25 8.15 -10.97
N ALA A 131 4.91 7.44 -11.90
CA ALA A 131 5.13 7.94 -13.25
C ALA A 131 3.81 8.24 -13.97
N CYS A 132 2.81 7.38 -13.86
CA CYS A 132 1.49 7.54 -14.44
C CYS A 132 0.77 8.80 -13.90
N TYR A 133 0.67 8.93 -12.58
CA TYR A 133 -0.02 10.08 -11.97
C TYR A 133 0.76 11.38 -12.09
N ALA A 134 2.10 11.34 -12.15
CA ALA A 134 2.91 12.50 -12.46
C ALA A 134 2.66 13.00 -13.89
N ALA A 135 2.60 12.08 -14.87
CA ALA A 135 2.23 12.42 -16.26
C ALA A 135 0.84 13.06 -16.33
N ARG A 136 -0.17 12.49 -15.63
CA ARG A 136 -1.52 13.04 -15.54
C ARG A 136 -1.54 14.44 -14.90
N ALA A 137 -0.65 14.69 -13.94
CA ALA A 137 -0.48 15.96 -13.24
C ALA A 137 0.40 16.97 -14.00
N LYS A 138 0.99 16.58 -15.12
CA LYS A 138 2.00 17.37 -15.87
C LYS A 138 3.23 17.72 -15.01
N LEU A 139 3.59 16.82 -14.08
CA LEU A 139 4.83 16.89 -13.30
C LEU A 139 5.94 16.11 -14.02
N GLN A 140 7.18 16.53 -13.82
CA GLN A 140 8.32 15.68 -14.10
C GLN A 140 8.40 14.55 -13.08
N ALA A 141 8.75 13.33 -13.52
CA ALA A 141 9.00 12.21 -12.63
C ALA A 141 10.40 11.64 -12.91
N CYS A 142 11.20 11.46 -11.85
CA CYS A 142 12.50 10.80 -11.95
C CYS A 142 12.51 9.60 -11.00
N ILE A 143 12.67 8.41 -11.57
CA ILE A 143 12.67 7.16 -10.80
C ILE A 143 14.10 6.63 -10.74
N TYR A 144 14.65 6.64 -9.52
CA TYR A 144 15.99 6.15 -9.23
C TYR A 144 15.95 4.63 -9.08
N VAL A 145 16.71 3.93 -9.89
CA VAL A 145 16.70 2.46 -9.93
C VAL A 145 18.12 1.92 -9.85
N PRO A 146 18.36 0.78 -9.19
CA PRO A 146 19.65 0.13 -9.30
C PRO A 146 19.85 -0.36 -10.74
N GLU A 147 21.09 -0.36 -11.23
CA GLU A 147 21.46 -0.85 -12.58
C GLU A 147 20.95 -2.27 -12.84
N SER A 148 20.83 -3.08 -11.78
CA SER A 148 20.32 -4.46 -11.83
C SER A 148 18.80 -4.58 -11.97
N ALA A 149 18.05 -3.47 -12.04
CA ALA A 149 16.58 -3.50 -12.12
C ALA A 149 16.09 -4.16 -13.43
N PRO A 150 15.11 -5.10 -13.37
CA PRO A 150 14.63 -5.83 -14.55
C PRO A 150 14.03 -4.92 -15.60
N ALA A 151 14.38 -5.15 -16.88
CA ALA A 151 13.93 -4.35 -18.02
C ALA A 151 12.38 -4.24 -18.16
N PRO A 152 11.57 -5.31 -17.97
CA PRO A 152 10.11 -5.20 -18.12
C PRO A 152 9.47 -4.22 -17.12
N LYS A 153 9.99 -4.14 -15.89
CA LYS A 153 9.49 -3.21 -14.87
C LYS A 153 9.83 -1.76 -15.19
N ARG A 154 10.99 -1.52 -15.85
CA ARG A 154 11.40 -0.20 -16.30
C ARG A 154 10.55 0.30 -17.49
N ALA A 155 10.09 -0.62 -18.36
CA ALA A 155 9.29 -0.27 -19.52
C ALA A 155 7.97 0.44 -19.15
N GLN A 156 7.26 -0.02 -18.12
CA GLN A 156 6.02 0.62 -17.69
C GLN A 156 6.27 2.02 -17.09
N VAL A 157 7.40 2.24 -16.42
CA VAL A 157 7.79 3.57 -15.92
C VAL A 157 8.11 4.51 -17.09
N ALA A 158 8.90 4.03 -18.04
CA ALA A 158 9.37 4.82 -19.18
C ALA A 158 8.22 5.24 -20.13
N ILE A 159 7.20 4.39 -20.33
CA ILE A 159 6.09 4.70 -21.26
C ILE A 159 5.28 5.94 -20.81
N TYR A 160 5.26 6.26 -19.52
CA TYR A 160 4.64 7.46 -18.98
C TYR A 160 5.51 8.70 -19.08
N GLY A 161 6.70 8.61 -19.68
CA GLY A 161 7.64 9.72 -19.87
C GLY A 161 8.47 10.05 -18.62
N ALA A 162 8.50 9.19 -17.61
CA ALA A 162 9.37 9.37 -16.45
C ALA A 162 10.84 9.10 -16.83
N GLU A 163 11.74 9.91 -16.26
CA GLU A 163 13.18 9.70 -16.34
C GLU A 163 13.59 8.54 -15.44
N LEU A 164 14.32 7.57 -15.97
CA LEU A 164 14.94 6.49 -15.22
C LEU A 164 16.39 6.86 -14.94
N VAL A 165 16.70 7.09 -13.65
CA VAL A 165 18.06 7.39 -13.21
C VAL A 165 18.68 6.11 -12.65
N GLU A 166 19.62 5.53 -13.43
CA GLU A 166 20.35 4.34 -13.00
C GLU A 166 21.40 4.72 -11.95
N VAL A 167 21.38 4.03 -10.83
CA VAL A 167 22.29 4.27 -9.71
C VAL A 167 23.15 3.04 -9.50
N PRO A 168 24.50 3.17 -9.55
CA PRO A 168 25.39 2.08 -9.23
C PRO A 168 25.21 1.57 -7.81
N GLY A 169 25.23 0.24 -7.65
CA GLY A 169 25.17 -0.40 -6.33
C GLY A 169 23.79 -0.93 -5.93
N PRO A 170 23.59 -1.22 -4.64
CA PRO A 170 22.38 -1.84 -4.13
C PRO A 170 21.18 -0.87 -4.12
N ARG A 171 19.97 -1.42 -3.93
CA ARG A 171 18.72 -0.65 -3.84
C ARG A 171 18.78 0.53 -2.86
N ASP A 172 19.51 0.40 -1.74
CA ASP A 172 19.67 1.46 -0.76
C ASP A 172 20.43 2.68 -1.31
N ALA A 173 21.30 2.50 -2.31
CA ALA A 173 21.97 3.61 -2.99
C ALA A 173 20.97 4.43 -3.81
N ALA A 174 20.07 3.78 -4.55
CA ALA A 174 19.00 4.44 -5.29
C ALA A 174 18.07 5.23 -4.33
N ALA A 175 17.68 4.63 -3.20
CA ALA A 175 16.85 5.30 -2.19
C ALA A 175 17.52 6.56 -1.61
N LYS A 176 18.83 6.49 -1.32
CA LYS A 176 19.61 7.66 -0.86
C LYS A 176 19.73 8.74 -1.93
N ALA A 177 19.96 8.36 -3.19
CA ALA A 177 20.05 9.28 -4.31
C ALA A 177 18.73 10.04 -4.53
N ALA A 178 17.60 9.34 -4.54
CA ALA A 178 16.26 9.93 -4.67
C ALA A 178 15.97 10.90 -3.50
N ALA A 179 16.25 10.48 -2.26
CA ALA A 179 16.04 11.32 -1.09
C ALA A 179 16.92 12.59 -1.15
N ASN A 180 18.19 12.47 -1.53
CA ASN A 180 19.11 13.61 -1.66
C ASN A 180 18.67 14.59 -2.74
N ALA A 181 18.18 14.09 -3.90
CA ALA A 181 17.68 14.95 -4.97
C ALA A 181 16.55 15.88 -4.48
N SER A 182 15.68 15.37 -3.61
CA SER A 182 14.58 16.17 -3.03
C SER A 182 15.00 17.22 -2.03
N LEU A 183 16.23 17.16 -1.52
CA LEU A 183 16.77 18.14 -0.59
C LEU A 183 17.44 19.34 -1.31
N MET A 184 17.81 19.16 -2.58
CA MET A 184 18.58 20.18 -3.33
C MET A 184 17.68 21.31 -3.84
N VAL A 185 16.44 21.02 -4.19
CA VAL A 185 15.51 22.00 -4.78
C VAL A 185 14.12 21.86 -4.17
N ARG A 186 13.57 22.96 -3.67
CA ARG A 186 12.28 22.96 -2.94
C ARG A 186 11.11 22.40 -3.74
N SER A 187 11.08 22.56 -5.07
CA SER A 187 10.02 22.05 -5.93
C SER A 187 10.18 20.56 -6.30
N ILE A 188 11.30 19.94 -5.96
CA ILE A 188 11.49 18.48 -6.11
C ILE A 188 11.01 17.81 -4.82
N LYS A 189 10.09 16.87 -4.94
CA LYS A 189 9.49 16.17 -3.78
C LYS A 189 9.76 14.67 -3.84
N TYR A 190 10.23 14.12 -2.72
CA TYR A 190 10.38 12.67 -2.57
C TYR A 190 9.00 12.03 -2.32
N ALA A 191 8.48 11.37 -3.35
CA ALA A 191 7.15 10.77 -3.39
C ALA A 191 7.19 9.26 -3.06
N SER A 192 7.95 8.90 -2.03
CA SER A 192 8.11 7.51 -1.65
C SER A 192 6.84 6.93 -1.01
N HIS A 193 6.29 5.89 -1.63
CA HIS A 193 5.15 5.15 -1.10
C HIS A 193 5.38 4.53 0.29
N ALA A 194 6.64 4.28 0.65
CA ALA A 194 7.02 3.73 1.96
C ALA A 194 7.10 4.80 3.05
N TRP A 195 7.57 6.01 2.69
CA TRP A 195 7.83 7.09 3.65
C TRP A 195 6.73 8.13 3.70
N HIS A 196 6.13 8.50 2.56
CA HIS A 196 5.21 9.63 2.50
C HIS A 196 3.86 9.33 3.16
N PRO A 197 3.44 10.07 4.21
CA PRO A 197 2.22 9.76 4.95
C PRO A 197 0.94 9.96 4.14
N ALA A 198 0.92 10.87 3.15
CA ALA A 198 -0.25 11.05 2.26
C ALA A 198 -0.56 9.78 1.45
N PHE A 199 0.42 8.90 1.19
CA PHE A 199 0.17 7.60 0.58
C PHE A 199 -0.78 6.75 1.44
N LEU A 200 -0.61 6.76 2.77
CA LEU A 200 -1.49 6.01 3.68
C LEU A 200 -2.92 6.55 3.68
N LEU A 201 -3.12 7.87 3.50
CA LEU A 201 -4.47 8.46 3.39
C LEU A 201 -5.24 7.85 2.23
N GLY A 202 -4.61 7.70 1.05
CA GLY A 202 -5.22 7.03 -0.08
C GLY A 202 -5.55 5.56 0.20
N GLN A 203 -4.67 4.85 0.91
CA GLN A 203 -4.90 3.45 1.29
C GLN A 203 -6.05 3.27 2.30
N MET A 204 -6.39 4.29 3.11
CA MET A 204 -7.53 4.24 4.02
C MET A 204 -8.85 4.00 3.27
N THR A 205 -8.96 4.48 2.02
CA THR A 205 -10.16 4.34 1.20
C THR A 205 -10.53 2.88 0.94
N THR A 206 -9.58 1.95 0.98
CA THR A 206 -9.85 0.51 0.88
C THR A 206 -10.84 0.05 1.97
N ALA A 207 -10.66 0.52 3.21
CA ALA A 207 -11.55 0.18 4.32
C ALA A 207 -12.94 0.79 4.15
N TRP A 208 -13.01 2.04 3.68
CA TRP A 208 -14.27 2.73 3.45
C TRP A 208 -15.09 2.07 2.35
N GLU A 209 -14.43 1.67 1.25
CA GLU A 209 -15.06 0.92 0.16
C GLU A 209 -15.54 -0.45 0.62
N ILE A 210 -14.72 -1.20 1.35
CA ILE A 210 -15.10 -2.51 1.90
C ILE A 210 -16.33 -2.37 2.80
N TRP A 211 -16.33 -1.37 3.71
CA TRP A 211 -17.46 -1.11 4.58
C TRP A 211 -18.74 -0.82 3.79
N GLU A 212 -18.66 0.04 2.79
CA GLU A 212 -19.80 0.41 1.95
C GLU A 212 -20.29 -0.79 1.13
N GLN A 213 -19.38 -1.52 0.46
CA GLN A 213 -19.68 -2.68 -0.39
C GLN A 213 -20.19 -3.90 0.38
N LEU A 214 -19.87 -4.03 1.66
CA LEU A 214 -20.44 -5.03 2.57
C LEU A 214 -21.79 -4.60 3.18
N GLY A 215 -22.42 -3.56 2.64
CA GLY A 215 -23.69 -3.03 3.17
C GLY A 215 -23.51 -2.35 4.52
N ARG A 216 -22.48 -1.51 4.63
CA ARG A 216 -22.09 -0.73 5.82
C ARG A 216 -21.68 -1.61 7.00
N ARG A 217 -20.95 -2.68 6.72
CA ARG A 217 -20.43 -3.60 7.75
C ARG A 217 -18.91 -3.72 7.64
N VAL A 218 -18.25 -3.89 8.78
CA VAL A 218 -16.82 -4.18 8.88
C VAL A 218 -16.61 -5.70 8.84
N PRO A 219 -15.67 -6.22 8.03
CA PRO A 219 -15.36 -7.65 8.02
C PRO A 219 -14.75 -8.11 9.35
N ASP A 220 -14.72 -9.41 9.59
CA ASP A 220 -14.05 -10.02 10.75
C ASP A 220 -12.54 -10.13 10.51
N TRP A 221 -12.15 -10.40 9.27
CA TRP A 221 -10.76 -10.61 8.88
C TRP A 221 -10.40 -9.79 7.65
N PHE A 222 -9.21 -9.21 7.67
CA PHE A 222 -8.60 -8.57 6.50
C PHE A 222 -7.20 -9.13 6.26
N VAL A 223 -6.99 -9.72 5.08
CA VAL A 223 -5.77 -10.43 4.68
C VAL A 223 -5.06 -9.67 3.57
N ALA A 224 -3.76 -9.36 3.75
CA ALA A 224 -3.01 -8.61 2.74
C ALA A 224 -1.54 -9.05 2.64
N PRO A 225 -0.97 -9.10 1.40
CA PRO A 225 0.47 -9.26 1.20
C PRO A 225 1.19 -8.06 1.83
N THR A 226 2.28 -8.32 2.56
CA THR A 226 2.89 -7.29 3.41
C THR A 226 4.40 -7.20 3.23
N GLY A 227 4.85 -6.27 2.37
CA GLY A 227 6.23 -5.81 2.31
C GLY A 227 6.45 -4.59 3.22
N HIS A 228 6.44 -3.36 2.68
CA HIS A 228 6.41 -2.13 3.49
C HIS A 228 5.11 -1.93 4.28
N GLY A 229 4.07 -2.68 3.98
CA GLY A 229 2.81 -2.71 4.72
C GLY A 229 1.85 -1.56 4.43
N GLY A 230 2.07 -0.80 3.35
CA GLY A 230 1.21 0.35 3.02
C GLY A 230 -0.28 -0.01 2.85
N SER A 231 -0.59 -1.14 2.19
CA SER A 231 -1.98 -1.62 2.04
C SER A 231 -2.57 -2.01 3.40
N LEU A 232 -1.91 -2.90 4.14
CA LEU A 232 -2.40 -3.40 5.43
C LEU A 232 -2.59 -2.27 6.44
N LEU A 233 -1.56 -1.42 6.62
CA LEU A 233 -1.59 -0.33 7.60
C LEU A 233 -2.58 0.77 7.20
N GLY A 234 -2.63 1.13 5.91
CA GLY A 234 -3.58 2.14 5.44
C GLY A 234 -5.03 1.66 5.59
N THR A 235 -5.34 0.42 5.22
CA THR A 235 -6.67 -0.17 5.41
C THR A 235 -7.03 -0.24 6.90
N TRP A 236 -6.09 -0.65 7.76
CA TRP A 236 -6.28 -0.60 9.21
C TRP A 236 -6.65 0.80 9.70
N ARG A 237 -5.90 1.82 9.25
CA ARG A 237 -6.19 3.23 9.58
C ARG A 237 -7.58 3.66 9.11
N GLY A 238 -8.00 3.18 7.94
CA GLY A 238 -9.34 3.45 7.43
C GLY A 238 -10.43 2.85 8.33
N PHE A 239 -10.28 1.61 8.81
CA PHE A 239 -11.23 1.02 9.77
C PHE A 239 -11.19 1.72 11.12
N GLN A 240 -10.00 2.10 11.62
CA GLN A 240 -9.89 2.91 12.82
C GLN A 240 -10.58 4.28 12.66
N HIS A 241 -10.50 4.88 11.47
CA HIS A 241 -11.16 6.14 11.18
C HIS A 241 -12.69 6.00 11.21
N LEU A 242 -13.25 4.90 10.68
CA LEU A 242 -14.68 4.58 10.83
C LEU A 242 -15.05 4.43 12.32
N GLN A 243 -14.23 3.74 13.10
CA GLN A 243 -14.47 3.54 14.52
C GLN A 243 -14.42 4.87 15.30
N THR A 244 -13.37 5.67 15.12
CA THR A 244 -13.22 6.95 15.81
C THR A 244 -14.26 7.98 15.38
N SER A 245 -14.84 7.81 14.20
CA SER A 245 -15.96 8.59 13.69
C SER A 245 -17.33 8.14 14.22
N GLY A 246 -17.36 7.05 15.02
CA GLY A 246 -18.61 6.52 15.59
C GLY A 246 -19.49 5.76 14.59
N ILE A 247 -18.91 5.30 13.47
CA ILE A 247 -19.63 4.56 12.42
C ILE A 247 -19.73 3.07 12.76
N THR A 248 -18.76 2.56 13.50
CA THR A 248 -18.69 1.15 13.93
C THR A 248 -17.91 1.00 15.22
N ASP A 249 -18.26 0.01 16.03
CA ASP A 249 -17.47 -0.39 17.20
C ASP A 249 -16.49 -1.53 16.87
N LYS A 250 -16.65 -2.14 15.68
CA LYS A 250 -15.89 -3.32 15.25
C LYS A 250 -14.65 -2.92 14.45
N LEU A 251 -13.55 -3.64 14.69
CA LEU A 251 -12.34 -3.62 13.85
C LEU A 251 -12.05 -5.04 13.37
N PRO A 252 -11.47 -5.20 12.15
CA PRO A 252 -11.10 -6.52 11.64
C PRO A 252 -9.83 -7.04 12.32
N ARG A 253 -9.69 -8.35 12.42
CA ARG A 253 -8.42 -9.01 12.68
C ARG A 253 -7.56 -8.94 11.43
N LEU A 254 -6.31 -8.48 11.56
CA LEU A 254 -5.39 -8.32 10.44
C LEU A 254 -4.55 -9.58 10.22
N VAL A 255 -4.38 -9.95 8.97
CA VAL A 255 -3.43 -11.00 8.58
C VAL A 255 -2.41 -10.42 7.62
N ALA A 256 -1.18 -10.29 8.09
CA ALA A 256 -0.04 -9.90 7.26
C ALA A 256 0.58 -11.16 6.62
N VAL A 257 0.81 -11.14 5.30
CA VAL A 257 1.45 -12.26 4.62
C VAL A 257 2.82 -11.83 4.11
N GLN A 258 3.86 -12.56 4.51
CA GLN A 258 5.25 -12.35 4.08
C GLN A 258 5.77 -13.59 3.35
N ALA A 259 6.68 -13.41 2.40
CA ALA A 259 7.30 -14.51 1.65
C ALA A 259 8.77 -14.69 2.05
N ALA A 260 9.15 -15.90 2.40
CA ALA A 260 10.55 -16.24 2.71
C ALA A 260 11.47 -15.95 1.51
N PRO A 261 12.71 -15.44 1.76
CA PRO A 261 13.31 -15.23 3.07
C PRO A 261 13.00 -13.86 3.73
N TYR A 262 12.03 -13.10 3.22
CA TYR A 262 11.70 -11.74 3.69
C TYR A 262 10.59 -11.76 4.72
N THR A 263 10.86 -12.28 5.92
CA THR A 263 9.90 -12.53 7.01
C THR A 263 10.13 -11.71 8.29
N PRO A 264 10.61 -10.43 8.23
CA PRO A 264 10.98 -9.71 9.44
C PRO A 264 9.81 -9.42 10.39
N LEU A 265 8.58 -9.23 9.87
CA LEU A 265 7.41 -9.05 10.72
C LEU A 265 6.95 -10.36 11.34
N TYR A 266 7.02 -11.47 10.60
CA TYR A 266 6.69 -12.80 11.11
C TYR A 266 7.58 -13.14 12.30
N GLU A 267 8.89 -13.00 12.15
CA GLU A 267 9.85 -13.24 13.22
C GLU A 267 9.60 -12.35 14.43
N ALA A 268 9.42 -11.04 14.21
CA ALA A 268 9.20 -10.12 15.32
C ALA A 268 7.86 -10.38 16.04
N PHE A 269 6.80 -10.69 15.31
CA PHE A 269 5.48 -10.91 15.87
C PHE A 269 5.44 -12.18 16.74
N HIS A 270 5.93 -13.30 16.21
CA HIS A 270 5.87 -14.61 16.91
C HIS A 270 6.89 -14.74 18.05
N ASN A 271 7.98 -13.97 18.01
CA ASN A 271 8.96 -13.87 19.09
C ASN A 271 8.69 -12.72 20.08
N ASN A 272 7.51 -12.05 19.99
CA ASN A 272 7.13 -10.92 20.83
C ASN A 272 8.14 -9.75 20.86
N LEU A 273 8.85 -9.52 19.75
CA LEU A 273 9.81 -8.41 19.64
C LEU A 273 9.07 -7.10 19.31
N ASP A 274 9.54 -5.99 19.87
CA ASP A 274 8.99 -4.65 19.56
C ASP A 274 9.54 -4.06 18.27
N GLN A 275 10.61 -4.62 17.75
CA GLN A 275 11.29 -4.17 16.54
C GLN A 275 11.60 -5.35 15.62
N VAL A 276 11.59 -5.11 14.32
CA VAL A 276 12.01 -6.08 13.34
C VAL A 276 13.52 -6.12 13.20
N ILE A 277 14.05 -7.31 13.02
CA ILE A 277 15.42 -7.54 12.56
C ILE A 277 15.36 -7.71 11.04
N ALA A 278 16.21 -7.00 10.31
CA ALA A 278 16.24 -7.11 8.86
C ALA A 278 16.57 -8.54 8.42
N SER A 279 15.86 -9.04 7.39
CA SER A 279 16.17 -10.34 6.81
C SER A 279 17.61 -10.37 6.26
N PRO A 280 18.41 -11.35 6.64
CA PRO A 280 19.85 -11.37 6.32
C PRO A 280 20.14 -11.74 4.86
N ARG A 281 19.21 -12.43 4.19
CA ARG A 281 19.37 -12.89 2.81
C ARG A 281 18.65 -11.95 1.84
N ILE A 282 19.29 -11.73 0.68
CA ILE A 282 18.69 -11.00 -0.45
C ILE A 282 18.66 -11.98 -1.62
N GLU A 283 17.48 -12.50 -1.92
CA GLU A 283 17.24 -13.48 -2.98
C GLU A 283 16.10 -12.96 -3.90
N ARG A 284 16.06 -13.45 -5.12
CA ARG A 284 14.90 -13.24 -5.97
C ARG A 284 13.81 -14.23 -5.55
N ILE A 285 12.59 -13.73 -5.41
CA ILE A 285 11.40 -14.54 -5.13
C ILE A 285 10.28 -14.16 -6.09
N SER A 286 9.35 -15.07 -6.32
CA SER A 286 8.20 -14.86 -7.19
C SER A 286 7.30 -13.72 -6.66
N ALA A 287 7.10 -13.64 -5.35
CA ALA A 287 6.34 -12.58 -4.68
C ALA A 287 7.20 -11.31 -4.44
N ASP A 288 7.86 -10.80 -5.47
CA ASP A 288 8.82 -9.71 -5.41
C ASP A 288 8.25 -8.38 -4.85
N GLY A 289 6.94 -8.16 -4.98
CA GLY A 289 6.24 -7.00 -4.41
C GLY A 289 6.31 -6.90 -2.88
N ILE A 290 6.62 -8.02 -2.20
CA ILE A 290 6.82 -8.10 -0.73
C ILE A 290 8.24 -8.53 -0.33
N ALA A 291 9.19 -8.56 -1.26
CA ALA A 291 10.61 -8.83 -1.00
C ALA A 291 11.28 -7.65 -0.26
N ILE A 292 10.87 -7.41 0.97
CA ILE A 292 11.31 -6.28 1.80
C ILE A 292 12.00 -6.79 3.06
N SER A 293 13.31 -6.63 3.14
CA SER A 293 14.10 -7.07 4.29
C SER A 293 13.83 -6.25 5.56
N ARG A 294 13.49 -4.97 5.43
CA ARG A 294 13.19 -4.07 6.55
C ARG A 294 12.03 -3.13 6.24
N PRO A 295 10.80 -3.47 6.64
CA PRO A 295 9.65 -2.58 6.46
C PRO A 295 9.83 -1.24 7.19
N VAL A 296 9.63 -0.14 6.47
CA VAL A 296 9.83 1.23 7.00
C VAL A 296 8.93 1.50 8.21
N ARG A 297 7.67 1.02 8.20
CA ARG A 297 6.66 1.26 9.23
C ARG A 297 6.46 0.05 10.14
N SER A 298 7.50 -0.74 10.38
CA SER A 298 7.42 -2.01 11.11
C SER A 298 6.81 -1.87 12.52
N ALA A 299 7.17 -0.83 13.27
CA ALA A 299 6.59 -0.60 14.60
C ALA A 299 5.07 -0.37 14.54
N SER A 300 4.59 0.47 13.61
CA SER A 300 3.16 0.70 13.41
C SER A 300 2.42 -0.57 12.94
N LEU A 301 3.07 -1.40 12.11
CA LEU A 301 2.52 -2.67 11.65
C LEU A 301 2.38 -3.67 12.80
N LEU A 302 3.43 -3.86 13.61
CA LEU A 302 3.38 -4.75 14.78
C LEU A 302 2.30 -4.30 15.79
N ALA A 303 2.22 -2.99 16.06
CA ALA A 303 1.17 -2.44 16.92
C ALA A 303 -0.24 -2.68 16.36
N ALA A 304 -0.45 -2.51 15.06
CA ALA A 304 -1.73 -2.78 14.39
C ALA A 304 -2.12 -4.26 14.47
N LEU A 305 -1.18 -5.17 14.17
CA LEU A 305 -1.39 -6.61 14.22
C LEU A 305 -1.77 -7.08 15.64
N ARG A 306 -1.04 -6.61 16.65
CA ARG A 306 -1.33 -6.94 18.06
C ARG A 306 -2.68 -6.37 18.52
N ARG A 307 -2.95 -5.10 18.20
CA ARG A 307 -4.20 -4.43 18.57
C ARG A 307 -5.43 -5.04 17.90
N SER A 308 -5.29 -5.53 16.68
CA SER A 308 -6.36 -6.20 15.93
C SER A 308 -6.57 -7.66 16.37
N GLN A 309 -5.76 -8.20 17.28
CA GLN A 309 -5.71 -9.63 17.58
C GLN A 309 -5.48 -10.47 16.31
N GLY A 310 -4.71 -9.93 15.39
CA GLY A 310 -4.38 -10.53 14.12
C GLY A 310 -3.20 -11.49 14.19
N THR A 311 -2.66 -11.82 13.02
CA THR A 311 -1.50 -12.71 12.93
C THR A 311 -0.61 -12.36 11.74
N VAL A 312 0.57 -12.98 11.69
CA VAL A 312 1.48 -12.91 10.54
C VAL A 312 1.73 -14.32 10.02
N VAL A 313 1.62 -14.49 8.71
CA VAL A 313 1.85 -15.75 8.02
C VAL A 313 3.09 -15.60 7.13
N ALA A 314 4.03 -16.54 7.22
CA ALA A 314 5.17 -16.65 6.30
C ALA A 314 4.88 -17.77 5.28
N VAL A 315 5.17 -17.53 4.00
CA VAL A 315 4.97 -18.51 2.92
C VAL A 315 6.26 -18.75 2.18
N SER A 316 6.46 -19.94 1.60
CA SER A 316 7.62 -20.25 0.76
C SER A 316 7.37 -19.85 -0.70
N ASP A 317 8.45 -19.73 -1.49
CA ASP A 317 8.34 -19.37 -2.91
C ASP A 317 7.67 -20.49 -3.74
N ASP A 318 7.91 -21.75 -3.42
CA ASP A 318 7.27 -22.91 -4.07
C ASP A 318 5.76 -22.91 -3.83
N GLU A 319 5.33 -22.62 -2.60
CA GLU A 319 3.89 -22.44 -2.32
C GLU A 319 3.30 -21.31 -3.14
N VAL A 320 4.00 -20.18 -3.23
CA VAL A 320 3.51 -19.01 -3.99
C VAL A 320 3.26 -19.39 -5.44
N GLN A 321 4.16 -20.12 -6.09
CA GLN A 321 4.00 -20.55 -7.48
C GLN A 321 2.78 -21.47 -7.63
N THR A 322 2.67 -22.50 -6.79
CA THR A 322 1.54 -23.46 -6.80
C THR A 322 0.20 -22.75 -6.61
N TYR A 323 0.10 -21.84 -5.64
CA TYR A 323 -1.14 -21.15 -5.33
C TYR A 323 -1.48 -20.05 -6.34
N HIS A 324 -0.49 -19.45 -6.97
CA HIS A 324 -0.67 -18.53 -8.08
C HIS A 324 -1.34 -19.23 -9.28
N GLU A 325 -0.88 -20.42 -9.64
CA GLU A 325 -1.51 -21.25 -10.70
C GLU A 325 -2.93 -21.65 -10.34
N ARG A 326 -3.16 -22.11 -9.10
CA ARG A 326 -4.51 -22.45 -8.61
C ARG A 326 -5.48 -21.28 -8.70
N LEU A 327 -5.01 -20.06 -8.36
CA LEU A 327 -5.84 -18.85 -8.42
C LEU A 327 -6.10 -18.44 -9.88
N ALA A 328 -5.11 -18.56 -10.77
CA ALA A 328 -5.26 -18.31 -12.21
C ALA A 328 -6.25 -19.29 -12.86
N GLN A 329 -6.22 -20.58 -12.50
CA GLN A 329 -7.18 -21.61 -12.98
C GLN A 329 -8.62 -21.34 -12.51
N ARG A 330 -8.80 -20.47 -11.51
CA ARG A 330 -10.12 -19.98 -11.08
C ARG A 330 -10.53 -18.68 -11.78
N GLY A 331 -9.73 -18.20 -12.75
CA GLY A 331 -9.99 -16.98 -13.51
C GLY A 331 -9.41 -15.70 -12.93
N TYR A 332 -8.62 -15.78 -11.87
CA TYR A 332 -7.98 -14.59 -11.24
C TYR A 332 -6.53 -14.46 -11.71
N PHE A 333 -6.29 -13.70 -12.77
CA PHE A 333 -4.95 -13.47 -13.29
C PHE A 333 -4.30 -12.27 -12.55
N VAL A 334 -3.55 -12.58 -11.53
CA VAL A 334 -2.89 -11.60 -10.63
C VAL A 334 -1.39 -11.83 -10.54
N GLU A 335 -0.64 -10.89 -9.97
CA GLU A 335 0.78 -11.09 -9.64
C GLU A 335 0.96 -12.19 -8.58
N PRO A 336 2.09 -12.93 -8.57
CA PRO A 336 2.39 -13.93 -7.54
C PRO A 336 2.29 -13.38 -6.11
N THR A 337 2.69 -12.12 -5.91
CA THR A 337 2.49 -11.42 -4.63
C THR A 337 1.04 -11.46 -4.15
N SER A 338 0.08 -11.27 -5.05
CA SER A 338 -1.35 -11.31 -4.69
C SER A 338 -1.81 -12.71 -4.28
N ALA A 339 -1.26 -13.75 -4.89
CA ALA A 339 -1.63 -15.13 -4.58
C ALA A 339 -1.24 -15.57 -3.16
N THR A 340 -0.31 -14.89 -2.51
CA THR A 340 0.12 -15.23 -1.14
C THR A 340 -1.02 -15.19 -0.12
N VAL A 341 -2.06 -14.39 -0.35
CA VAL A 341 -3.22 -14.34 0.57
C VAL A 341 -4.00 -15.65 0.60
N THR A 342 -4.01 -16.41 -0.49
CA THR A 342 -4.73 -17.70 -0.55
C THR A 342 -4.06 -18.78 0.30
N ILE A 343 -2.72 -18.77 0.37
CA ILE A 343 -1.95 -19.63 1.27
C ILE A 343 -2.27 -19.25 2.73
N ALA A 344 -2.31 -17.94 3.00
CA ALA A 344 -2.62 -17.46 4.35
C ALA A 344 -4.05 -17.88 4.77
N LEU A 345 -5.03 -17.84 3.87
CA LEU A 345 -6.40 -18.31 4.15
C LEU A 345 -6.42 -19.78 4.57
N ASP A 346 -5.68 -20.64 3.87
CA ASP A 346 -5.60 -22.07 4.24
C ASP A 346 -4.97 -22.24 5.64
N ARG A 347 -3.94 -21.45 5.98
CA ARG A 347 -3.25 -21.54 7.28
C ARG A 347 -4.04 -21.00 8.47
N ILE A 348 -4.89 -19.98 8.24
CA ILE A 348 -5.72 -19.40 9.30
C ILE A 348 -7.12 -20.01 9.35
N ARG A 349 -7.40 -21.01 8.50
CA ARG A 349 -8.74 -21.59 8.31
C ARG A 349 -9.43 -21.99 9.62
N GLU A 350 -8.70 -22.61 10.53
CA GLU A 350 -9.20 -23.05 11.83
C GLU A 350 -9.46 -21.92 12.83
N LEU A 351 -8.89 -20.74 12.58
CA LEU A 351 -9.10 -19.55 13.42
C LEU A 351 -10.40 -18.82 13.05
N ILE A 352 -10.90 -19.06 11.83
CA ILE A 352 -12.09 -18.39 11.30
C ILE A 352 -13.33 -19.14 11.73
N GLN A 353 -14.24 -18.45 12.46
CA GLN A 353 -15.47 -19.03 12.94
C GLN A 353 -16.54 -19.06 11.84
N PRO A 354 -17.49 -20.02 11.89
CA PRO A 354 -18.63 -20.05 10.98
C PRO A 354 -19.42 -18.73 11.01
N GLY A 355 -19.67 -18.15 9.85
CA GLY A 355 -20.37 -16.87 9.69
C GLY A 355 -19.50 -15.63 9.75
N GLU A 356 -18.19 -15.73 10.08
CA GLU A 356 -17.28 -14.61 9.98
C GLU A 356 -17.03 -14.22 8.52
N THR A 357 -16.93 -12.93 8.27
CA THR A 357 -16.66 -12.34 6.95
C THR A 357 -15.17 -12.12 6.78
N VAL A 358 -14.61 -12.73 5.74
CA VAL A 358 -13.18 -12.61 5.38
C VAL A 358 -13.03 -11.81 4.10
N VAL A 359 -12.17 -10.79 4.14
CA VAL A 359 -11.77 -10.01 2.96
C VAL A 359 -10.28 -10.19 2.74
N ALA A 360 -9.88 -10.57 1.53
CA ALA A 360 -8.48 -10.65 1.11
C ALA A 360 -8.25 -9.77 -0.13
N VAL A 361 -7.12 -9.06 -0.16
CA VAL A 361 -6.83 -8.12 -1.24
C VAL A 361 -5.95 -8.73 -2.32
N LEU A 362 -6.42 -8.68 -3.57
CA LEU A 362 -5.65 -9.00 -4.77
C LEU A 362 -5.02 -7.72 -5.30
N THR A 363 -3.71 -7.56 -5.05
CA THR A 363 -3.02 -6.27 -5.07
C THR A 363 -2.49 -5.84 -6.42
N GLY A 364 -2.16 -6.77 -7.31
CA GLY A 364 -1.54 -6.47 -8.61
C GLY A 364 -1.98 -7.42 -9.71
N HIS A 365 -2.07 -6.91 -10.94
CA HIS A 365 -2.53 -7.64 -12.13
C HIS A 365 -1.41 -8.52 -12.70
N GLY A 366 -1.75 -9.73 -13.17
CA GLY A 366 -0.81 -10.71 -13.73
C GLY A 366 -0.03 -10.20 -14.95
N LEU A 367 -0.60 -9.32 -15.76
CA LEU A 367 0.10 -8.71 -16.90
C LEU A 367 1.34 -7.88 -16.52
N LYS A 368 1.51 -7.52 -15.26
CA LYS A 368 2.71 -6.81 -14.77
C LYS A 368 3.92 -7.74 -14.60
N ASN A 369 3.65 -9.02 -14.47
CA ASN A 369 4.66 -10.08 -14.36
C ASN A 369 4.15 -11.32 -15.12
N PRO A 370 4.00 -11.23 -16.47
CA PRO A 370 3.47 -12.33 -17.24
C PRO A 370 4.42 -13.54 -17.13
N PRO A 371 3.86 -14.77 -17.09
CA PRO A 371 4.67 -15.97 -17.18
C PRO A 371 5.47 -15.97 -18.49
N SER A 372 6.69 -16.50 -18.44
CA SER A 372 7.46 -16.77 -19.68
C SER A 372 6.70 -17.82 -20.49
N VAL A 373 6.44 -17.53 -21.74
CA VAL A 373 5.94 -18.51 -22.72
C VAL A 373 7.18 -19.09 -23.37
N ASP A 374 7.52 -20.33 -23.01
CA ASP A 374 8.56 -21.10 -23.71
C ASP A 374 8.07 -21.52 -25.11
#